data_4489973618b557acc03f77f606096496
#
_entry.id   4489973618b557acc03f77f606096496
#
_cell.length_a   1.000
_cell.length_b   1.000
_cell.length_c   1.000
_cell.angle_alpha   90.00
_cell.angle_beta   90.00
_cell.angle_gamma   90.00
#
_symmetry.space_group_name_H-M   'P 1'
#
loop_
_entity.id
_entity.type
_entity.pdbx_description
1 polymer ?
#
loop_
_entity_poly.entity_id
_entity_poly.type
_entity_poly.pdbx_seq_one_letter_code
_entity_poly.pdbx_strand_id
1 'polypeptide(L)'
;KTAQALKEAGAQIVAVLDARPAPAGANSGHRVYNNATPLSTKGARHCLKNVSALVDGATLEWDADLLAVSGGFTPVVHLHMQAGGTLDWNADAQAFVPAASRQNVTTIGGAAEPQPIFKMASVAKPKKSFIDFQNDVTLSDVDLAWAEGYRSVEHLKRYTTLGMATDQGKLSNMAALGRLAEKQGVAIPEAGLTTFRPPYTPVTMGLLAGAGAKDAGAHVRRLALYDLHAAKNPIWQPLGYWFRPRAYPISGESLAQAALREA
;
A
#
# COMPACT_ATOMS: atom_id res chain seq x y z
N LYS A 1 15.66 -13.63 -4.68
CA LYS A 1 15.31 -12.85 -5.87
C LYS A 1 15.37 -11.34 -5.61
N THR A 2 14.64 -10.78 -4.63
CA THR A 2 14.61 -9.32 -4.35
C THR A 2 16.00 -8.75 -4.02
N ALA A 3 16.77 -9.41 -3.13
CA ALA A 3 18.12 -8.96 -2.78
C ALA A 3 19.05 -8.94 -4.00
N GLN A 4 18.92 -9.92 -4.90
CA GLN A 4 19.69 -9.98 -6.13
C GLN A 4 19.32 -8.81 -7.08
N ALA A 5 18.04 -8.55 -7.26
CA ALA A 5 17.57 -7.43 -8.10
C ALA A 5 18.03 -6.07 -7.55
N LEU A 6 17.98 -5.88 -6.22
CA LEU A 6 18.49 -4.67 -5.58
C LEU A 6 20.01 -4.50 -5.78
N LYS A 7 20.77 -5.59 -5.68
CA LYS A 7 22.21 -5.56 -5.95
C LYS A 7 22.53 -5.21 -7.40
N GLU A 8 21.78 -5.77 -8.35
CA GLU A 8 21.89 -5.45 -9.77
C GLU A 8 21.54 -3.99 -10.07
N ALA A 9 20.63 -3.40 -9.28
CA ALA A 9 20.30 -1.98 -9.31
C ALA A 9 21.32 -1.08 -8.58
N GLY A 10 22.43 -1.63 -8.07
CA GLY A 10 23.51 -0.89 -7.42
C GLY A 10 23.39 -0.76 -5.90
N ALA A 11 22.39 -1.39 -5.25
CA ALA A 11 22.28 -1.35 -3.80
C ALA A 11 23.28 -2.28 -3.13
N GLN A 12 23.87 -1.83 -2.02
CA GLN A 12 24.71 -2.67 -1.16
C GLN A 12 23.82 -3.45 -0.20
N ILE A 13 23.81 -4.78 -0.30
CA ILE A 13 23.05 -5.64 0.61
C ILE A 13 23.86 -5.92 1.86
N VAL A 14 23.47 -5.30 2.97
CA VAL A 14 24.14 -5.44 4.28
C VAL A 14 23.78 -6.78 4.93
N ALA A 15 22.50 -7.14 4.93
CA ALA A 15 22.01 -8.38 5.49
C ALA A 15 20.72 -8.84 4.82
N VAL A 16 20.44 -10.14 4.83
CA VAL A 16 19.14 -10.73 4.52
C VAL A 16 18.63 -11.41 5.79
N LEU A 17 17.48 -10.95 6.29
CA LEU A 17 16.84 -11.51 7.47
C LEU A 17 15.73 -12.45 7.02
N ASP A 18 15.81 -13.72 7.37
CA ASP A 18 14.79 -14.73 7.06
C ASP A 18 14.18 -15.25 8.37
N ALA A 19 12.88 -15.07 8.52
CA ALA A 19 12.18 -15.50 9.73
C ALA A 19 12.07 -17.03 9.86
N ARG A 20 12.38 -17.79 8.81
CA ARG A 20 12.35 -19.25 8.82
C ARG A 20 13.60 -19.83 9.49
N PRO A 21 13.49 -20.97 10.19
CA PRO A 21 14.63 -21.57 10.87
C PRO A 21 15.73 -22.08 9.91
N ALA A 22 15.35 -22.60 8.74
CA ALA A 22 16.30 -23.04 7.71
C ALA A 22 15.61 -23.04 6.34
N PRO A 23 15.73 -21.99 5.53
CA PRO A 23 15.15 -21.99 4.20
C PRO A 23 15.92 -22.95 3.29
N ALA A 24 15.22 -23.83 2.61
CA ALA A 24 15.83 -24.69 1.59
C ALA A 24 16.37 -23.83 0.43
N GLY A 25 17.66 -23.96 0.11
CA GLY A 25 18.26 -23.44 -1.12
C GLY A 25 18.77 -22.00 -1.11
N ALA A 26 19.05 -21.41 0.04
CA ALA A 26 19.56 -20.04 0.12
C ALA A 26 21.06 -19.91 -0.12
N ASN A 27 21.53 -20.24 -1.32
CA ASN A 27 22.86 -19.81 -1.77
C ASN A 27 22.70 -18.48 -2.51
N SER A 28 22.45 -17.40 -1.77
CA SER A 28 22.07 -16.10 -2.34
C SER A 28 23.28 -15.19 -2.65
N GLY A 29 24.49 -15.63 -2.32
CA GLY A 29 25.67 -14.76 -2.42
C GLY A 29 25.65 -13.56 -1.44
N HIS A 30 24.71 -13.55 -0.48
CA HIS A 30 24.54 -12.53 0.55
C HIS A 30 24.59 -13.19 1.95
N ARG A 31 24.92 -12.38 2.95
CA ARG A 31 24.87 -12.85 4.35
C ARG A 31 23.41 -12.98 4.78
N VAL A 32 22.95 -14.22 4.95
CA VAL A 32 21.59 -14.55 5.38
C VAL A 32 21.60 -14.93 6.85
N TYR A 33 20.69 -14.37 7.61
CA TYR A 33 20.42 -14.69 9.00
C TYR A 33 19.07 -15.37 9.08
N ASN A 34 19.04 -16.63 9.46
CA ASN A 34 17.81 -17.40 9.68
C ASN A 34 17.27 -17.14 11.09
N ASN A 35 16.03 -17.55 11.36
CA ASN A 35 15.37 -17.28 12.63
C ASN A 35 15.40 -15.77 13.00
N ALA A 36 15.43 -14.91 12.01
CA ALA A 36 15.62 -13.49 12.18
C ALA A 36 14.29 -12.75 12.17
N THR A 37 13.99 -12.04 13.25
CA THR A 37 12.78 -11.22 13.37
C THR A 37 13.17 -9.76 13.56
N PRO A 38 12.79 -8.86 12.65
CA PRO A 38 13.00 -7.42 12.83
C PRO A 38 12.33 -6.93 14.11
N LEU A 39 13.07 -6.18 14.94
CA LEU A 39 12.60 -5.64 16.20
C LEU A 39 12.28 -4.15 16.13
N SER A 40 13.21 -3.37 15.61
CA SER A 40 13.07 -1.92 15.56
C SER A 40 13.93 -1.28 14.47
N THR A 41 13.58 -0.06 14.15
CA THR A 41 14.37 0.82 13.29
C THR A 41 14.68 2.13 14.01
N LYS A 42 15.85 2.69 13.74
CA LYS A 42 16.24 4.03 14.20
C LYS A 42 16.49 4.92 12.99
N GLY A 43 16.12 6.17 13.08
CA GLY A 43 16.33 7.13 12.00
C GLY A 43 16.31 8.56 12.46
N ALA A 44 16.72 9.48 11.59
CA ALA A 44 16.67 10.92 11.82
C ALA A 44 16.24 11.63 10.53
N ARG A 45 15.47 12.72 10.66
CA ARG A 45 15.05 13.57 9.53
C ARG A 45 14.41 12.76 8.37
N HIS A 46 13.50 11.82 8.72
CA HIS A 46 12.80 10.93 7.77
C HIS A 46 13.70 9.94 7.02
N CYS A 47 14.93 9.72 7.46
CA CYS A 47 15.83 8.73 6.88
C CYS A 47 16.09 7.60 7.88
N LEU A 48 16.03 6.35 7.39
CA LEU A 48 16.47 5.18 8.13
C LEU A 48 17.99 5.27 8.34
N LYS A 49 18.47 4.85 9.50
CA LYS A 49 19.89 4.81 9.84
C LYS A 49 20.35 3.46 10.39
N ASN A 50 19.44 2.77 11.09
CA ASN A 50 19.78 1.50 11.71
C ASN A 50 18.57 0.58 11.80
N VAL A 51 18.79 -0.71 11.66
CA VAL A 51 17.81 -1.79 11.83
C VAL A 51 18.32 -2.74 12.88
N SER A 52 17.49 -3.12 13.84
CA SER A 52 17.76 -4.18 14.79
C SER A 52 16.86 -5.38 14.56
N ALA A 53 17.38 -6.58 14.76
CA ALA A 53 16.63 -7.82 14.69
C ALA A 53 17.06 -8.81 15.76
N LEU A 54 16.14 -9.66 16.17
CA LEU A 54 16.41 -10.83 16.99
C LEU A 54 16.83 -11.97 16.05
N VAL A 55 18.03 -12.53 16.26
CA VAL A 55 18.58 -13.64 15.50
C VAL A 55 19.02 -14.70 16.47
N ASP A 56 18.39 -15.89 16.45
CA ASP A 56 18.67 -17.00 17.37
C ASP A 56 18.74 -16.56 18.86
N GLY A 57 17.85 -15.65 19.27
CA GLY A 57 17.79 -15.15 20.64
C GLY A 57 18.73 -13.99 20.97
N ALA A 58 19.64 -13.60 20.07
CA ALA A 58 20.51 -12.45 20.22
C ALA A 58 20.02 -11.24 19.41
N THR A 59 20.13 -10.04 19.96
CA THR A 59 19.82 -8.82 19.20
C THR A 59 21.05 -8.37 18.42
N LEU A 60 20.91 -8.29 17.09
CA LEU A 60 21.90 -7.74 16.18
C LEU A 60 21.42 -6.42 15.59
N GLU A 61 22.36 -5.56 15.23
CA GLU A 61 22.08 -4.26 14.63
C GLU A 61 22.90 -4.07 13.35
N TRP A 62 22.31 -3.37 12.38
CA TRP A 62 22.97 -3.00 11.12
C TRP A 62 22.68 -1.56 10.79
N ASP A 63 23.68 -0.85 10.34
CA ASP A 63 23.49 0.44 9.69
C ASP A 63 22.94 0.20 8.29
N ALA A 64 21.82 0.82 7.99
CA ALA A 64 21.12 0.70 6.72
C ALA A 64 20.25 1.93 6.47
N ASP A 65 20.15 2.33 5.22
CA ASP A 65 19.30 3.43 4.76
C ASP A 65 17.99 2.95 4.12
N LEU A 66 17.89 1.64 3.85
CA LEU A 66 16.70 0.99 3.30
C LEU A 66 16.44 -0.33 4.00
N LEU A 67 15.18 -0.58 4.37
CA LEU A 67 14.68 -1.88 4.81
C LEU A 67 13.59 -2.36 3.84
N ALA A 68 13.90 -3.37 3.04
CA ALA A 68 12.92 -4.03 2.19
C ALA A 68 12.26 -5.19 2.95
N VAL A 69 10.93 -5.19 3.03
CA VAL A 69 10.16 -6.17 3.79
C VAL A 69 9.29 -7.00 2.86
N SER A 70 9.25 -8.32 3.07
CA SER A 70 8.35 -9.23 2.38
C SER A 70 7.77 -10.22 3.39
N GLY A 71 6.47 -10.13 3.65
CA GLY A 71 5.73 -10.97 4.60
C GLY A 71 5.02 -12.17 3.96
N GLY A 72 5.17 -12.37 2.64
CA GLY A 72 4.40 -13.37 1.88
C GLY A 72 3.23 -12.76 1.11
N PHE A 73 2.34 -13.62 0.62
CA PHE A 73 1.18 -13.22 -0.18
C PHE A 73 -0.08 -13.87 0.35
N THR A 74 -1.14 -13.07 0.52
CA THR A 74 -2.50 -13.55 0.78
C THR A 74 -3.23 -13.77 -0.54
N PRO A 75 -4.20 -14.69 -0.61
CA PRO A 75 -5.03 -14.87 -1.79
C PRO A 75 -5.80 -13.60 -2.17
N VAL A 76 -5.97 -13.38 -3.46
CA VAL A 76 -6.72 -12.22 -4.00
C VAL A 76 -8.21 -12.57 -4.08
N VAL A 77 -8.88 -12.59 -2.93
CA VAL A 77 -10.22 -13.15 -2.75
C VAL A 77 -11.40 -12.20 -3.04
N HIS A 78 -11.12 -10.95 -3.41
CA HIS A 78 -12.15 -9.93 -3.52
C HIS A 78 -13.25 -10.27 -4.55
N LEU A 79 -12.91 -10.82 -5.72
CA LEU A 79 -13.88 -11.20 -6.73
C LEU A 79 -14.72 -12.40 -6.29
N HIS A 80 -14.12 -13.36 -5.58
CA HIS A 80 -14.83 -14.49 -5.00
C HIS A 80 -15.90 -14.01 -3.99
N MET A 81 -15.52 -13.11 -3.09
CA MET A 81 -16.46 -12.52 -2.12
C MET A 81 -17.55 -11.67 -2.79
N GLN A 82 -17.20 -10.86 -3.79
CA GLN A 82 -18.16 -10.04 -4.53
C GLN A 82 -19.17 -10.89 -5.31
N ALA A 83 -18.77 -12.10 -5.72
CA ALA A 83 -19.66 -13.10 -6.30
C ALA A 83 -20.51 -13.88 -5.25
N GLY A 84 -20.47 -13.47 -3.98
CA GLY A 84 -21.20 -14.10 -2.89
C GLY A 84 -20.54 -15.36 -2.32
N GLY A 85 -19.25 -15.54 -2.58
CA GLY A 85 -18.44 -16.60 -1.99
C GLY A 85 -18.09 -16.33 -0.53
N THR A 86 -17.85 -17.41 0.23
CA THR A 86 -17.37 -17.38 1.60
C THR A 86 -15.88 -17.62 1.67
N LEU A 87 -15.27 -17.33 2.80
CA LEU A 87 -13.85 -17.57 3.06
C LEU A 87 -13.68 -18.49 4.27
N ASP A 88 -12.70 -19.39 4.18
CA ASP A 88 -12.23 -20.19 5.29
C ASP A 88 -10.85 -19.69 5.75
N TRP A 89 -10.53 -19.96 7.01
CA TRP A 89 -9.24 -19.63 7.57
C TRP A 89 -8.25 -20.79 7.42
N ASN A 90 -7.15 -20.55 6.73
CA ASN A 90 -6.02 -21.47 6.67
C ASN A 90 -4.99 -21.09 7.75
N ALA A 91 -4.93 -21.90 8.82
CA ALA A 91 -4.09 -21.64 9.97
C ALA A 91 -2.58 -21.76 9.65
N ASP A 92 -2.20 -22.63 8.74
CA ASP A 92 -0.80 -22.83 8.35
C ASP A 92 -0.28 -21.66 7.53
N ALA A 93 -1.10 -21.19 6.59
CA ALA A 93 -0.78 -20.05 5.76
C ALA A 93 -1.09 -18.69 6.42
N GLN A 94 -1.78 -18.68 7.56
CA GLN A 94 -2.25 -17.46 8.25
C GLN A 94 -2.99 -16.51 7.28
N ALA A 95 -3.89 -17.07 6.47
CA ALA A 95 -4.61 -16.36 5.42
C ALA A 95 -6.04 -16.86 5.26
N PHE A 96 -6.93 -15.98 4.81
CA PHE A 96 -8.24 -16.38 4.33
C PHE A 96 -8.16 -16.91 2.91
N VAL A 97 -8.77 -18.07 2.68
CA VAL A 97 -8.82 -18.75 1.38
C VAL A 97 -10.26 -18.87 0.88
N PRO A 98 -10.50 -18.92 -0.43
CA PRO A 98 -11.84 -19.13 -0.97
C PRO A 98 -12.45 -20.45 -0.48
N ALA A 99 -13.71 -20.39 -0.04
CA ALA A 99 -14.50 -21.55 0.34
C ALA A 99 -15.70 -21.74 -0.60
N ALA A 100 -16.90 -21.94 -0.07
CA ALA A 100 -18.10 -22.13 -0.90
C ALA A 100 -18.47 -20.87 -1.68
N SER A 101 -18.98 -21.05 -2.90
CA SER A 101 -19.56 -19.97 -3.71
C SER A 101 -21.04 -20.24 -3.96
N ARG A 102 -21.85 -19.17 -3.92
CA ARG A 102 -23.28 -19.24 -4.28
C ARG A 102 -23.51 -19.26 -5.80
N GLN A 103 -22.50 -18.81 -6.54
CA GLN A 103 -22.52 -18.79 -8.00
C GLN A 103 -21.61 -19.90 -8.54
N ASN A 104 -21.76 -20.23 -9.81
CA ASN A 104 -20.87 -21.17 -10.49
C ASN A 104 -19.51 -20.50 -10.80
N VAL A 105 -18.75 -20.24 -9.74
CA VAL A 105 -17.44 -19.58 -9.79
C VAL A 105 -16.38 -20.50 -9.20
N THR A 106 -15.33 -20.77 -9.95
CA THR A 106 -14.13 -21.49 -9.49
C THR A 106 -12.98 -20.52 -9.35
N THR A 107 -12.36 -20.48 -8.17
CA THR A 107 -11.20 -19.62 -7.88
C THR A 107 -9.93 -20.46 -7.97
N ILE A 108 -8.92 -20.00 -8.72
CA ILE A 108 -7.67 -20.72 -9.00
C ILE A 108 -6.46 -19.81 -8.90
N GLY A 109 -5.26 -20.41 -8.82
CA GLY A 109 -3.98 -19.71 -8.82
C GLY A 109 -3.82 -18.76 -7.63
N GLY A 110 -3.24 -17.58 -7.83
CA GLY A 110 -2.98 -16.61 -6.77
C GLY A 110 -4.21 -16.04 -6.07
N ALA A 111 -5.42 -16.34 -6.55
CA ALA A 111 -6.67 -16.02 -5.88
C ALA A 111 -7.15 -17.12 -4.92
N ALA A 112 -6.63 -18.34 -5.07
CA ALA A 112 -7.00 -19.49 -4.25
C ALA A 112 -5.89 -19.95 -3.32
N GLU A 113 -4.64 -19.84 -3.77
CA GLU A 113 -3.49 -20.44 -3.11
C GLU A 113 -2.69 -19.39 -2.32
N PRO A 114 -2.69 -19.46 -0.97
CA PRO A 114 -1.86 -18.60 -0.17
C PRO A 114 -0.39 -19.01 -0.30
N GLN A 115 0.50 -18.03 -0.31
CA GLN A 115 1.91 -18.28 -0.04
C GLN A 115 2.16 -17.98 1.44
N PRO A 116 2.88 -18.86 2.17
CA PRO A 116 3.04 -18.73 3.61
C PRO A 116 3.46 -17.32 4.04
N ILE A 117 2.68 -16.74 4.93
CA ILE A 117 3.03 -15.52 5.64
C ILE A 117 3.68 -15.94 6.95
N PHE A 118 4.82 -15.35 7.25
CA PHE A 118 5.50 -15.63 8.51
C PHE A 118 4.75 -14.94 9.65
N LYS A 119 4.61 -15.65 10.79
CA LYS A 119 4.10 -15.02 12.01
C LYS A 119 4.98 -13.83 12.35
N MET A 120 4.40 -12.65 12.36
CA MET A 120 5.07 -11.51 12.94
C MET A 120 5.20 -11.76 14.45
N ALA A 121 6.38 -11.54 15.00
CA ALA A 121 6.55 -11.59 16.43
C ALA A 121 5.67 -10.52 17.09
N SER A 122 4.90 -10.91 18.10
CA SER A 122 4.14 -9.97 18.90
C SER A 122 5.10 -9.04 19.62
N VAL A 123 5.01 -7.75 19.33
CA VAL A 123 5.80 -6.73 20.04
C VAL A 123 4.98 -6.25 21.22
N ALA A 124 5.37 -6.58 22.41
CA ALA A 124 4.59 -6.36 23.63
C ALA A 124 4.19 -4.88 23.89
N LYS A 125 5.01 -3.91 23.50
CA LYS A 125 4.71 -2.46 23.58
C LYS A 125 5.42 -1.69 22.48
N PRO A 126 4.91 -1.69 21.25
CA PRO A 126 5.50 -0.87 20.20
C PRO A 126 5.23 0.61 20.50
N LYS A 127 6.29 1.41 20.58
CA LYS A 127 6.15 2.87 20.76
C LYS A 127 5.51 3.51 19.52
N LYS A 128 5.86 3.04 18.33
CA LYS A 128 5.36 3.52 17.05
C LYS A 128 5.51 2.40 16.03
N SER A 129 4.47 1.61 15.84
CA SER A 129 4.44 0.50 14.87
C SER A 129 3.39 0.77 13.84
N PHE A 130 3.81 1.30 12.70
CA PHE A 130 2.93 1.51 11.56
C PHE A 130 2.47 0.19 10.97
N ILE A 131 1.18 0.08 10.72
CA ILE A 131 0.54 -1.05 10.03
C ILE A 131 -0.06 -0.62 8.68
N ASP A 132 -0.46 0.63 8.55
CA ASP A 132 -0.89 1.23 7.29
C ASP A 132 -0.02 2.46 7.01
N PHE A 133 0.90 2.32 6.03
CA PHE A 133 1.83 3.39 5.67
C PHE A 133 1.20 4.50 4.83
N GLN A 134 0.04 4.27 4.21
CA GLN A 134 -0.62 5.27 3.38
C GLN A 134 -1.45 6.25 4.21
N ASN A 135 -2.01 5.77 5.32
CA ASN A 135 -2.81 6.58 6.24
C ASN A 135 -2.14 6.76 7.61
N ASP A 136 -0.88 6.38 7.75
CA ASP A 136 -0.09 6.49 8.98
C ASP A 136 -0.74 5.81 10.20
N VAL A 137 -1.53 4.74 10.00
CA VAL A 137 -2.18 4.02 11.10
C VAL A 137 -1.18 3.13 11.81
N THR A 138 -1.17 3.21 13.14
CA THR A 138 -0.29 2.43 14.01
C THR A 138 -1.07 1.38 14.80
N LEU A 139 -0.36 0.44 15.44
CA LEU A 139 -0.99 -0.47 16.42
C LEU A 139 -1.60 0.29 17.61
N SER A 140 -1.03 1.45 17.98
CA SER A 140 -1.58 2.30 19.03
C SER A 140 -2.95 2.88 18.66
N ASP A 141 -3.20 3.15 17.39
CA ASP A 141 -4.51 3.64 16.92
C ASP A 141 -5.55 2.52 16.98
N VAL A 142 -5.16 1.27 16.74
CA VAL A 142 -6.03 0.11 16.97
C VAL A 142 -6.35 -0.04 18.46
N ASP A 143 -5.36 0.12 19.33
CA ASP A 143 -5.54 0.06 20.78
C ASP A 143 -6.45 1.19 21.29
N LEU A 144 -6.31 2.40 20.74
CA LEU A 144 -7.17 3.54 21.05
C LEU A 144 -8.60 3.28 20.60
N ALA A 145 -8.80 2.86 19.35
CA ALA A 145 -10.12 2.51 18.83
C ALA A 145 -10.81 1.45 19.71
N TRP A 146 -10.06 0.44 20.15
CA TRP A 146 -10.56 -0.56 21.08
C TRP A 146 -10.97 0.06 22.42
N ALA A 147 -10.15 0.94 23.01
CA ALA A 147 -10.44 1.60 24.27
C ALA A 147 -11.70 2.48 24.19
N GLU A 148 -11.94 3.09 23.03
CA GLU A 148 -13.12 3.92 22.76
C GLU A 148 -14.38 3.12 22.38
N GLY A 149 -14.29 1.78 22.35
CA GLY A 149 -15.47 0.92 22.19
C GLY A 149 -15.70 0.39 20.78
N TYR A 150 -14.81 0.63 19.82
CA TYR A 150 -14.92 0.08 18.46
C TYR A 150 -14.51 -1.40 18.45
N ARG A 151 -15.51 -2.29 18.47
CA ARG A 151 -15.31 -3.74 18.63
C ARG A 151 -15.29 -4.48 17.29
N SER A 152 -16.05 -4.03 16.30
CA SER A 152 -16.07 -4.67 14.99
C SER A 152 -14.95 -4.15 14.10
N VAL A 153 -14.38 -5.03 13.27
CA VAL A 153 -13.32 -4.69 12.32
C VAL A 153 -13.75 -3.58 11.34
N GLU A 154 -15.01 -3.56 10.94
CA GLU A 154 -15.57 -2.55 10.03
C GLU A 154 -15.67 -1.16 10.66
N HIS A 155 -16.01 -1.07 11.95
CA HIS A 155 -16.04 0.20 12.67
C HIS A 155 -14.63 0.70 12.97
N LEU A 156 -13.74 -0.19 13.44
CA LEU A 156 -12.33 0.12 13.67
C LEU A 156 -11.67 0.67 12.39
N LYS A 157 -11.91 0.01 11.24
CA LYS A 157 -11.43 0.46 9.94
C LYS A 157 -11.86 1.90 9.63
N ARG A 158 -13.13 2.24 9.85
CA ARG A 158 -13.65 3.59 9.58
C ARG A 158 -13.11 4.63 10.54
N TYR A 159 -12.96 4.27 11.80
CA TYR A 159 -12.44 5.18 12.84
C TYR A 159 -10.96 5.53 12.58
N THR A 160 -10.15 4.53 12.27
CA THR A 160 -8.69 4.70 12.06
C THR A 160 -8.30 5.04 10.62
N THR A 161 -9.22 4.98 9.67
CA THR A 161 -8.96 5.00 8.22
C THR A 161 -8.11 3.84 7.69
N LEU A 162 -7.94 2.79 8.50
CA LEU A 162 -7.17 1.60 8.16
C LEU A 162 -7.65 0.96 6.85
N GLY A 163 -6.73 0.73 5.93
CA GLY A 163 -7.02 0.05 4.66
C GLY A 163 -8.01 0.79 3.74
N MET A 164 -8.16 2.11 3.94
CA MET A 164 -9.04 2.96 3.11
C MET A 164 -8.30 3.70 2.00
N ALA A 165 -6.99 3.56 1.93
CA ALA A 165 -6.15 4.16 0.90
C ALA A 165 -6.12 3.32 -0.39
N THR A 166 -5.26 3.68 -1.34
CA THR A 166 -5.22 3.09 -2.69
C THR A 166 -4.90 1.60 -2.71
N ASP A 167 -4.19 1.07 -1.71
CA ASP A 167 -3.91 -0.36 -1.57
C ASP A 167 -5.10 -1.17 -1.04
N GLN A 168 -6.15 -0.50 -0.55
CA GLN A 168 -7.37 -1.11 0.00
C GLN A 168 -7.07 -2.15 1.08
N GLY A 169 -6.06 -1.88 1.91
CA GLY A 169 -5.69 -2.71 3.05
C GLY A 169 -4.96 -4.01 2.72
N LYS A 170 -4.46 -4.18 1.49
CA LYS A 170 -3.71 -5.38 1.10
C LYS A 170 -2.50 -5.64 1.99
N LEU A 171 -1.83 -4.59 2.48
CA LEU A 171 -0.67 -4.68 3.35
C LEU A 171 -1.02 -4.64 4.85
N SER A 172 -2.08 -3.93 5.22
CA SER A 172 -2.37 -3.55 6.61
C SER A 172 -3.43 -4.40 7.30
N ASN A 173 -4.45 -4.87 6.56
CA ASN A 173 -5.64 -5.48 7.15
C ASN A 173 -5.33 -6.68 8.06
N MET A 174 -4.41 -7.56 7.67
CA MET A 174 -4.09 -8.76 8.46
C MET A 174 -3.40 -8.42 9.79
N ALA A 175 -2.49 -7.43 9.79
CA ALA A 175 -1.82 -7.00 11.01
C ALA A 175 -2.80 -6.36 12.01
N ALA A 176 -3.70 -5.53 11.52
CA ALA A 176 -4.74 -4.91 12.35
C ALA A 176 -5.76 -5.93 12.87
N LEU A 177 -6.16 -6.88 12.03
CA LEU A 177 -7.07 -7.95 12.42
C LEU A 177 -6.47 -8.84 13.50
N GLY A 178 -5.18 -9.19 13.38
CA GLY A 178 -4.44 -9.91 14.43
C GLY A 178 -4.43 -9.15 15.76
N ARG A 179 -4.20 -7.82 15.74
CA ARG A 179 -4.24 -7.00 16.95
C ARG A 179 -5.65 -6.91 17.54
N LEU A 180 -6.67 -6.76 16.71
CA LEU A 180 -8.05 -6.74 17.18
C LEU A 180 -8.46 -8.08 17.81
N ALA A 181 -8.12 -9.20 17.19
CA ALA A 181 -8.37 -10.54 17.71
C ALA A 181 -7.71 -10.77 19.08
N GLU A 182 -6.45 -10.32 19.23
CA GLU A 182 -5.72 -10.32 20.50
C GLU A 182 -6.49 -9.53 21.58
N LYS A 183 -6.99 -8.34 21.25
CA LYS A 183 -7.78 -7.51 22.18
C LYS A 183 -9.12 -8.13 22.56
N GLN A 184 -9.74 -8.84 21.64
CA GLN A 184 -10.99 -9.56 21.86
C GLN A 184 -10.81 -10.88 22.64
N GLY A 185 -9.58 -11.42 22.68
CA GLY A 185 -9.28 -12.73 23.23
C GLY A 185 -9.84 -13.88 22.38
N VAL A 186 -9.93 -13.68 21.05
CA VAL A 186 -10.48 -14.66 20.10
C VAL A 186 -9.47 -14.99 19.01
N ALA A 187 -9.75 -16.03 18.22
CA ALA A 187 -8.95 -16.32 17.02
C ALA A 187 -9.23 -15.30 15.90
N ILE A 188 -8.26 -15.13 15.01
CA ILE A 188 -8.37 -14.18 13.89
C ILE A 188 -9.67 -14.34 13.07
N PRO A 189 -10.09 -15.56 12.66
CA PRO A 189 -11.33 -15.72 11.90
C PRO A 189 -12.59 -15.30 12.66
N GLU A 190 -12.58 -15.37 14.00
CA GLU A 190 -13.70 -14.98 14.85
C GLU A 190 -13.82 -13.46 14.99
N ALA A 191 -12.71 -12.72 14.90
CA ALA A 191 -12.72 -11.26 14.92
C ALA A 191 -13.42 -10.67 13.67
N GLY A 192 -13.58 -11.45 12.63
CA GLY A 192 -14.23 -11.08 11.38
C GLY A 192 -13.26 -10.54 10.34
N LEU A 193 -13.79 -10.22 9.17
CA LEU A 193 -13.01 -9.67 8.04
C LEU A 193 -13.76 -8.47 7.46
N THR A 194 -13.01 -7.51 6.93
CA THR A 194 -13.61 -6.38 6.20
C THR A 194 -14.21 -6.84 4.87
N THR A 195 -15.38 -6.29 4.54
CA THR A 195 -16.03 -6.57 3.25
C THR A 195 -15.29 -5.85 2.12
N PHE A 196 -14.90 -6.61 1.11
CA PHE A 196 -14.31 -6.05 -0.11
C PHE A 196 -15.39 -5.46 -1.01
N ARG A 197 -15.21 -4.19 -1.39
CA ARG A 197 -16.14 -3.46 -2.26
C ARG A 197 -15.47 -3.07 -3.57
N PRO A 198 -16.19 -3.11 -4.72
CA PRO A 198 -15.66 -2.59 -5.96
C PRO A 198 -15.54 -1.03 -5.90
N PRO A 199 -14.51 -0.46 -6.54
CA PRO A 199 -13.36 -1.11 -7.13
C PRO A 199 -12.30 -1.45 -6.07
N TYR A 200 -11.92 -2.71 -5.95
CA TYR A 200 -10.86 -3.14 -5.02
C TYR A 200 -9.45 -2.78 -5.53
N THR A 201 -9.27 -2.76 -6.84
CA THR A 201 -8.06 -2.24 -7.48
C THR A 201 -8.32 -0.81 -7.91
N PRO A 202 -7.40 0.14 -7.67
CA PRO A 202 -7.56 1.52 -8.12
C PRO A 202 -7.84 1.59 -9.61
N VAL A 203 -8.86 2.36 -9.99
CA VAL A 203 -9.29 2.54 -11.37
C VAL A 203 -9.11 4.00 -11.75
N THR A 204 -8.43 4.26 -12.86
CA THR A 204 -8.25 5.64 -13.36
C THR A 204 -9.55 6.19 -13.92
N MET A 205 -9.74 7.51 -13.81
CA MET A 205 -10.91 8.17 -14.38
C MET A 205 -10.99 7.98 -15.91
N GLY A 206 -9.84 7.91 -16.59
CA GLY A 206 -9.79 7.63 -18.02
C GLY A 206 -10.33 6.24 -18.38
N LEU A 207 -10.06 5.23 -17.54
CA LEU A 207 -10.62 3.89 -17.75
C LEU A 207 -12.14 3.87 -17.54
N LEU A 208 -12.64 4.58 -16.53
CA LEU A 208 -14.09 4.70 -16.28
C LEU A 208 -14.80 5.45 -17.42
N ALA A 209 -14.18 6.48 -17.97
CA ALA A 209 -14.71 7.22 -19.12
C ALA A 209 -14.78 6.35 -20.39
N GLY A 210 -13.89 5.37 -20.53
CA GLY A 210 -13.82 4.47 -21.68
C GLY A 210 -13.21 5.10 -22.93
N ALA A 211 -12.91 4.27 -23.92
CA ALA A 211 -12.26 4.71 -25.17
C ALA A 211 -13.10 5.68 -26.00
N GLY A 212 -14.42 5.66 -25.84
CA GLY A 212 -15.33 6.56 -26.54
C GLY A 212 -15.34 8.00 -26.04
N ALA A 213 -14.82 8.22 -24.83
CA ALA A 213 -14.84 9.56 -24.21
C ALA A 213 -13.88 10.55 -24.88
N LYS A 214 -12.79 10.04 -25.50
CA LYS A 214 -11.76 10.89 -26.13
C LYS A 214 -11.45 12.11 -25.22
N ASP A 215 -11.53 13.32 -25.79
CA ASP A 215 -11.28 14.57 -25.06
C ASP A 215 -12.43 14.98 -24.12
N ALA A 216 -13.58 14.31 -24.16
CA ALA A 216 -14.72 14.62 -23.29
C ALA A 216 -14.40 14.36 -21.79
N GLY A 217 -13.43 13.50 -21.48
CA GLY A 217 -12.92 13.30 -20.13
C GLY A 217 -12.03 14.43 -19.59
N ALA A 218 -11.53 15.29 -20.49
CA ALA A 218 -10.68 16.43 -20.19
C ALA A 218 -11.37 17.74 -20.61
N HIS A 219 -12.57 17.99 -20.08
CA HIS A 219 -13.33 19.18 -20.43
C HIS A 219 -12.60 20.45 -20.00
N VAL A 220 -12.63 21.42 -20.89
CA VAL A 220 -12.01 22.73 -20.72
C VAL A 220 -13.08 23.77 -20.50
N ARG A 221 -12.95 24.53 -19.41
CA ARG A 221 -13.78 25.73 -19.18
C ARG A 221 -13.09 26.91 -19.83
N ARG A 222 -13.89 27.71 -20.59
CA ARG A 222 -13.41 28.88 -21.31
C ARG A 222 -13.78 30.13 -20.57
N LEU A 223 -12.85 31.09 -20.54
CA LEU A 223 -13.15 32.45 -20.07
C LEU A 223 -14.14 33.17 -21.02
N ALA A 224 -14.84 34.16 -20.50
CA ALA A 224 -15.78 34.96 -21.32
C ALA A 224 -15.11 35.61 -22.55
N LEU A 225 -13.84 35.97 -22.45
CA LEU A 225 -13.04 36.55 -23.54
C LEU A 225 -12.17 35.52 -24.28
N TYR A 226 -12.47 34.23 -24.16
CA TYR A 226 -11.65 33.17 -24.74
C TYR A 226 -11.34 33.37 -26.22
N ASP A 227 -12.36 33.71 -27.02
CA ASP A 227 -12.21 33.84 -28.48
C ASP A 227 -11.32 35.04 -28.85
N LEU A 228 -11.40 36.14 -28.09
CA LEU A 228 -10.51 37.29 -28.26
C LEU A 228 -9.06 36.96 -27.91
N HIS A 229 -8.88 36.17 -26.90
CA HIS A 229 -7.55 35.67 -26.55
C HIS A 229 -7.02 34.69 -27.60
N ALA A 230 -7.85 33.75 -28.05
CA ALA A 230 -7.49 32.76 -29.06
C ALA A 230 -7.07 33.41 -30.40
N ALA A 231 -7.73 34.48 -30.82
CA ALA A 231 -7.37 35.25 -32.01
C ALA A 231 -5.96 35.86 -31.94
N LYS A 232 -5.38 36.00 -30.73
CA LYS A 232 -4.04 36.51 -30.49
C LYS A 232 -2.99 35.40 -30.28
N ASN A 233 -3.34 34.15 -30.54
CA ASN A 233 -2.47 32.99 -30.39
C ASN A 233 -1.68 32.95 -29.05
N PRO A 234 -2.34 32.96 -27.88
CA PRO A 234 -1.65 32.97 -26.62
C PRO A 234 -1.04 31.63 -26.32
N ILE A 235 -0.04 31.63 -25.44
CA ILE A 235 0.37 30.41 -24.71
C ILE A 235 -0.67 30.19 -23.62
N TRP A 236 -1.43 29.09 -23.70
CA TRP A 236 -2.44 28.75 -22.73
C TRP A 236 -1.85 28.09 -21.49
N GLN A 237 -2.38 28.44 -20.34
CA GLN A 237 -2.08 27.80 -19.06
C GLN A 237 -3.37 27.21 -18.47
N PRO A 238 -3.40 25.88 -18.22
CA PRO A 238 -4.51 25.30 -17.48
C PRO A 238 -4.41 25.69 -16.00
N LEU A 239 -5.54 26.08 -15.41
CA LEU A 239 -5.71 26.28 -13.99
C LEU A 239 -6.94 25.50 -13.55
N GLY A 240 -6.72 24.26 -13.09
CA GLY A 240 -7.78 23.26 -12.98
C GLY A 240 -8.39 23.01 -14.36
N TYR A 241 -9.71 23.20 -14.48
CA TYR A 241 -10.42 23.05 -15.76
C TYR A 241 -10.46 24.32 -16.62
N TRP A 242 -9.95 25.44 -16.10
CA TRP A 242 -10.00 26.72 -16.82
C TRP A 242 -8.72 26.90 -17.65
N PHE A 243 -8.89 27.33 -18.89
CA PHE A 243 -7.80 27.79 -19.72
C PHE A 243 -7.73 29.33 -19.66
N ARG A 244 -6.57 29.83 -19.26
CA ARG A 244 -6.26 31.25 -19.28
C ARG A 244 -5.03 31.53 -20.13
N PRO A 245 -4.94 32.68 -20.79
CA PRO A 245 -3.72 33.07 -21.48
C PRO A 245 -2.62 33.32 -20.45
N ARG A 246 -1.43 32.80 -20.72
CA ARG A 246 -0.22 33.04 -19.93
C ARG A 246 0.61 34.17 -20.48
N ALA A 247 0.75 34.23 -21.80
CA ALA A 247 1.46 35.26 -22.54
C ALA A 247 1.03 35.26 -24.01
N TYR A 248 1.31 36.33 -24.73
CA TYR A 248 1.03 36.48 -26.16
C TYR A 248 2.35 36.70 -26.92
N PRO A 249 3.11 35.61 -27.21
CA PRO A 249 4.41 35.73 -27.85
C PRO A 249 4.30 36.26 -29.27
N ILE A 250 5.21 37.13 -29.64
CA ILE A 250 5.45 37.55 -31.02
C ILE A 250 6.41 36.51 -31.65
N SER A 251 6.40 36.41 -32.99
CA SER A 251 7.23 35.43 -33.69
C SER A 251 8.71 35.47 -33.25
N GLY A 252 9.25 34.33 -32.86
CA GLY A 252 10.62 34.21 -32.39
C GLY A 252 10.86 34.54 -30.91
N GLU A 253 9.84 34.96 -30.18
CA GLU A 253 9.91 35.34 -28.77
C GLU A 253 9.75 34.14 -27.85
N SER A 254 10.62 34.00 -26.84
CA SER A 254 10.43 33.04 -25.79
C SER A 254 9.35 33.48 -24.79
N LEU A 255 8.81 32.53 -24.01
CA LEU A 255 7.84 32.83 -22.96
C LEU A 255 8.33 33.89 -21.97
N ALA A 256 9.63 33.83 -21.59
CA ALA A 256 10.21 34.78 -20.66
C ALA A 256 10.28 36.20 -21.27
N GLN A 257 10.65 36.30 -22.54
CA GLN A 257 10.68 37.58 -23.28
C GLN A 257 9.28 38.15 -23.43
N ALA A 258 8.29 37.33 -23.81
CA ALA A 258 6.90 37.75 -23.90
C ALA A 258 6.39 38.27 -22.54
N ALA A 259 6.66 37.52 -21.44
CA ALA A 259 6.23 37.95 -20.12
C ALA A 259 6.88 39.26 -19.67
N LEU A 260 8.17 39.48 -19.99
CA LEU A 260 8.87 40.73 -19.68
C LEU A 260 8.36 41.92 -20.51
N ARG A 261 7.94 41.69 -21.75
CA ARG A 261 7.38 42.74 -22.59
C ARG A 261 5.95 43.14 -22.18
N GLU A 262 5.20 42.18 -21.60
CA GLU A 262 3.82 42.39 -21.19
C GLU A 262 3.67 42.90 -19.73
N ALA A 263 4.75 42.89 -18.96
CA ALA A 263 4.80 43.38 -17.57
C ALA A 263 5.02 44.90 -17.55
#